data_c892721784aee07439661dc7e87275ea
#
_entry.id   c892721784aee07439661dc7e87275ea
#
_cell.length_a   1.000
_cell.length_b   1.000
_cell.length_c   1.000
_cell.angle_alpha   90.00
_cell.angle_beta   90.00
_cell.angle_gamma   90.00
#
_symmetry.space_group_name_H-M   'P 1'
#
loop_
_entity.id
_entity.type
_entity.pdbx_description
1 polymer ?
#
loop_
_entity_poly.entity_id
_entity_poly.type
_entity_poly.pdbx_seq_one_letter_code
_entity_poly.pdbx_strand_id
1 'polypeptide(L)'
;MTLSAGVMAGQAGRRSAVRWWTAIAAVALLAAVLPGAWFVQQNARTRWAREQALPQIDQLAEREQYKEAFDLVQQAKQYIPNDPVWKRIDPVVSRTMTVRTTPEGAAVSYRRVGSDGAWIPLGASPIASAVVPNSYLEWQFAKEGYVTASEAVAAGIAPSVTLSITLHAEKGTPPGMVYVPADDPPRVALIAGLDHLPPQPIRSFWIDRHEVTNADYKRFVDAGGYREPKYWTEVFAEGGRALTFAQAVARFTDSTGRPGPATWESGHFPEGQDDLPVTGVSWYEASAYAAFANKALPTSTGVASRTSV
;
A
#
# COMPACT_ATOMS: atom_id res chain seq x y z
N MET A 1 -78.27 -22.18 66.71
CA MET A 1 -77.90 -22.64 65.39
C MET A 1 -76.59 -21.98 64.98
N THR A 2 -75.54 -22.75 65.21
CA THR A 2 -74.17 -22.38 64.94
C THR A 2 -73.75 -23.06 63.65
N LEU A 3 -73.19 -22.27 62.69
CA LEU A 3 -72.51 -22.85 61.53
C LEU A 3 -71.17 -22.23 61.32
N SER A 4 -70.26 -23.08 61.25
CA SER A 4 -68.84 -23.07 61.13
C SER A 4 -68.35 -22.24 59.96
N ALA A 5 -67.37 -21.38 60.21
CA ALA A 5 -66.51 -20.82 59.18
C ALA A 5 -65.07 -21.13 59.56
N GLY A 6 -64.58 -22.19 58.95
CA GLY A 6 -63.21 -22.60 59.17
C GLY A 6 -62.64 -23.21 57.88
N VAL A 7 -61.42 -22.84 57.58
CA VAL A 7 -60.51 -23.47 56.58
C VAL A 7 -60.63 -23.05 55.17
N MET A 8 -60.01 -21.91 54.82
CA MET A 8 -59.45 -21.65 53.46
C MET A 8 -58.23 -20.67 53.53
N ALA A 9 -57.26 -20.93 54.35
CA ALA A 9 -56.08 -20.05 54.42
C ALA A 9 -54.70 -20.77 54.39
N GLY A 10 -54.63 -21.99 53.80
CA GLY A 10 -53.40 -22.81 53.88
C GLY A 10 -52.68 -23.17 52.57
N GLN A 11 -53.17 -22.80 51.40
CA GLN A 11 -52.57 -23.28 50.13
C GLN A 11 -51.85 -22.26 49.27
N ALA A 12 -52.03 -20.97 49.48
CA ALA A 12 -51.39 -19.93 48.65
C ALA A 12 -49.90 -19.71 49.03
N GLY A 13 -49.52 -19.85 50.30
CA GLY A 13 -48.16 -19.62 50.77
C GLY A 13 -47.13 -20.69 50.39
N ARG A 14 -47.57 -21.94 50.20
CA ARG A 14 -46.66 -23.06 49.80
C ARG A 14 -46.25 -22.98 48.33
N ARG A 15 -47.08 -22.52 47.44
CA ARG A 15 -46.78 -22.45 45.99
C ARG A 15 -45.80 -21.29 45.67
N SER A 16 -45.81 -20.21 46.40
CA SER A 16 -44.89 -19.08 46.22
C SER A 16 -43.49 -19.45 46.75
N ALA A 17 -43.37 -20.10 47.91
CA ALA A 17 -42.09 -20.54 48.46
C ALA A 17 -41.36 -21.54 47.54
N VAL A 18 -42.07 -22.51 47.00
CA VAL A 18 -41.49 -23.48 46.01
C VAL A 18 -40.96 -22.79 44.77
N ARG A 19 -41.65 -21.78 44.25
CA ARG A 19 -41.19 -21.01 43.08
C ARG A 19 -39.92 -20.21 43.38
N TRP A 20 -39.76 -19.66 44.55
CA TRP A 20 -38.56 -18.94 45.01
C TRP A 20 -37.36 -19.89 45.16
N TRP A 21 -37.55 -21.05 45.75
CA TRP A 21 -36.51 -22.06 45.86
C TRP A 21 -36.04 -22.63 44.54
N THR A 22 -36.96 -22.82 43.57
CA THR A 22 -36.60 -23.26 42.22
C THR A 22 -35.84 -22.14 41.44
N ALA A 23 -36.21 -20.88 41.61
CA ALA A 23 -35.49 -19.76 41.05
C ALA A 23 -34.08 -19.61 41.61
N ILE A 24 -33.92 -19.75 42.96
CA ILE A 24 -32.61 -19.73 43.62
C ILE A 24 -31.74 -20.91 43.17
N ALA A 25 -32.32 -22.11 43.08
CA ALA A 25 -31.61 -23.29 42.60
C ALA A 25 -31.17 -23.14 41.15
N ALA A 26 -32.00 -22.55 40.26
CA ALA A 26 -31.66 -22.28 38.87
C ALA A 26 -30.53 -21.25 38.75
N VAL A 27 -30.57 -20.18 39.56
CA VAL A 27 -29.51 -19.15 39.59
C VAL A 27 -28.20 -19.76 40.12
N ALA A 28 -28.26 -20.57 41.17
CA ALA A 28 -27.09 -21.27 41.74
C ALA A 28 -26.48 -22.26 40.72
N LEU A 29 -27.33 -22.96 39.96
CA LEU A 29 -26.88 -23.90 38.94
C LEU A 29 -26.22 -23.12 37.73
N LEU A 30 -26.81 -22.02 37.30
CA LEU A 30 -26.22 -21.13 36.30
C LEU A 30 -24.90 -20.54 36.79
N ALA A 31 -24.83 -20.11 38.05
CA ALA A 31 -23.62 -19.57 38.67
C ALA A 31 -22.49 -20.62 38.82
N ALA A 32 -22.79 -21.89 38.83
CA ALA A 32 -21.80 -22.98 38.84
C ALA A 32 -21.42 -23.45 37.40
N VAL A 33 -22.42 -23.55 36.50
CA VAL A 33 -22.22 -24.07 35.15
C VAL A 33 -21.47 -23.06 34.26
N LEU A 34 -21.79 -21.76 34.35
CA LEU A 34 -21.15 -20.74 33.51
C LEU A 34 -19.62 -20.61 33.78
N PRO A 35 -19.13 -20.52 35.03
CA PRO A 35 -17.69 -20.52 35.30
C PRO A 35 -17.02 -21.83 34.88
N GLY A 36 -17.70 -23.00 35.13
CA GLY A 36 -17.18 -24.29 34.71
C GLY A 36 -17.02 -24.40 33.19
N ALA A 37 -18.01 -23.99 32.42
CA ALA A 37 -17.97 -23.95 30.96
C ALA A 37 -16.89 -22.98 30.45
N TRP A 38 -16.81 -21.79 31.06
CA TRP A 38 -15.78 -20.81 30.75
C TRP A 38 -14.37 -21.38 31.03
N PHE A 39 -14.14 -22.03 32.15
CA PHE A 39 -12.85 -22.63 32.49
C PHE A 39 -12.44 -23.76 31.52
N VAL A 40 -13.39 -24.64 31.16
CA VAL A 40 -13.15 -25.70 30.16
C VAL A 40 -12.78 -25.08 28.80
N GLN A 41 -13.52 -24.04 28.36
CA GLN A 41 -13.25 -23.36 27.12
C GLN A 41 -11.89 -22.64 27.14
N GLN A 42 -11.53 -22.01 28.25
CA GLN A 42 -10.25 -21.33 28.41
C GLN A 42 -9.08 -22.34 28.37
N ASN A 43 -9.22 -23.47 29.03
CA ASN A 43 -8.21 -24.54 28.98
C ASN A 43 -8.08 -25.13 27.56
N ALA A 44 -9.19 -25.30 26.85
CA ALA A 44 -9.15 -25.79 25.47
C ALA A 44 -8.42 -24.80 24.54
N ARG A 45 -8.65 -23.50 24.69
CA ARG A 45 -7.99 -22.43 23.92
C ARG A 45 -6.49 -22.34 24.23
N THR A 46 -6.12 -22.44 25.53
CA THR A 46 -4.70 -22.47 25.93
C THR A 46 -3.99 -23.70 25.38
N ARG A 47 -4.66 -24.84 25.36
CA ARG A 47 -4.14 -26.09 24.80
C ARG A 47 -3.98 -25.95 23.27
N TRP A 48 -5.01 -25.43 22.60
CA TRP A 48 -4.93 -25.13 21.16
C TRP A 48 -3.73 -24.22 20.83
N ALA A 49 -3.54 -23.15 21.59
CA ALA A 49 -2.43 -22.22 21.35
C ALA A 49 -1.07 -22.92 21.43
N ARG A 50 -0.86 -23.80 22.44
CA ARG A 50 0.43 -24.50 22.64
C ARG A 50 0.65 -25.70 21.73
N GLU A 51 -0.39 -26.51 21.51
CA GLU A 51 -0.23 -27.79 20.80
C GLU A 51 -0.45 -27.68 19.29
N GLN A 52 -1.18 -26.68 18.83
CA GLN A 52 -1.51 -26.49 17.41
C GLN A 52 -0.96 -25.19 16.84
N ALA A 53 -1.23 -24.04 17.48
CA ALA A 53 -0.86 -22.76 16.93
C ALA A 53 0.67 -22.56 16.91
N LEU A 54 1.41 -22.85 17.98
CA LEU A 54 2.86 -22.67 18.02
C LEU A 54 3.61 -23.47 16.95
N PRO A 55 3.36 -24.80 16.77
CA PRO A 55 4.00 -25.54 15.67
C PRO A 55 3.64 -25.01 14.29
N GLN A 56 2.40 -24.56 14.10
CA GLN A 56 1.98 -23.96 12.83
C GLN A 56 2.66 -22.61 12.57
N ILE A 57 2.85 -21.78 13.59
CA ILE A 57 3.59 -20.51 13.48
C ILE A 57 5.04 -20.79 13.06
N ASP A 58 5.71 -21.76 13.67
CA ASP A 58 7.08 -22.12 13.28
C ASP A 58 7.14 -22.59 11.81
N GLN A 59 6.20 -23.44 11.37
CA GLN A 59 6.12 -23.87 9.96
C GLN A 59 5.85 -22.72 8.98
N LEU A 60 4.97 -21.78 9.35
CA LEU A 60 4.71 -20.59 8.52
C LEU A 60 5.95 -19.69 8.42
N ALA A 61 6.67 -19.52 9.53
CA ALA A 61 7.90 -18.74 9.56
C ALA A 61 9.02 -19.39 8.72
N GLU A 62 9.18 -20.71 8.77
CA GLU A 62 10.12 -21.45 7.91
C GLU A 62 9.82 -21.31 6.42
N ARG A 63 8.55 -21.10 6.07
CA ARG A 63 8.10 -20.86 4.68
C ARG A 63 8.08 -19.37 4.30
N GLU A 64 8.60 -18.49 5.16
CA GLU A 64 8.59 -17.04 4.99
C GLU A 64 7.18 -16.42 4.87
N GLN A 65 6.16 -17.14 5.33
CA GLN A 65 4.76 -16.69 5.38
C GLN A 65 4.51 -15.85 6.64
N TYR A 66 5.29 -14.76 6.77
CA TYR A 66 5.33 -13.97 8.01
C TYR A 66 4.02 -13.25 8.33
N LYS A 67 3.22 -12.88 7.32
CA LYS A 67 1.91 -12.26 7.56
C LYS A 67 0.93 -13.23 8.21
N GLU A 68 0.85 -14.44 7.68
CA GLU A 68 0.02 -15.52 8.18
C GLU A 68 0.49 -15.98 9.58
N ALA A 69 1.80 -16.09 9.77
CA ALA A 69 2.42 -16.38 11.07
C ALA A 69 2.09 -15.29 12.10
N PHE A 70 2.19 -14.01 11.71
CA PHE A 70 1.87 -12.87 12.57
C PHE A 70 0.41 -12.88 13.01
N ASP A 71 -0.54 -13.12 12.11
CA ASP A 71 -1.96 -13.18 12.44
C ASP A 71 -2.25 -14.30 13.45
N LEU A 72 -1.63 -15.46 13.26
CA LEU A 72 -1.76 -16.59 14.18
C LEU A 72 -1.11 -16.31 15.54
N VAL A 73 0.02 -15.57 15.57
CA VAL A 73 0.64 -15.08 16.80
C VAL A 73 -0.31 -14.15 17.54
N GLN A 74 -0.93 -13.18 16.87
CA GLN A 74 -1.88 -12.26 17.51
C GLN A 74 -3.07 -13.03 18.12
N GLN A 75 -3.54 -14.07 17.44
CA GLN A 75 -4.61 -14.92 17.96
C GLN A 75 -4.16 -15.75 19.16
N ALA A 76 -3.00 -16.40 19.09
CA ALA A 76 -2.48 -17.24 20.17
C ALA A 76 -2.14 -16.43 21.44
N LYS A 77 -1.62 -15.21 21.29
CA LYS A 77 -1.33 -14.28 22.40
C LYS A 77 -2.56 -13.94 23.24
N GLN A 78 -3.76 -13.99 22.69
CA GLN A 78 -4.99 -13.78 23.47
C GLN A 78 -5.19 -14.85 24.56
N TYR A 79 -4.60 -16.05 24.39
CA TYR A 79 -4.78 -17.19 25.30
C TYR A 79 -3.54 -17.50 26.14
N ILE A 80 -2.34 -17.17 25.63
CA ILE A 80 -1.06 -17.36 26.32
C ILE A 80 -0.19 -16.09 26.26
N PRO A 81 -0.69 -14.91 26.75
CA PRO A 81 -0.03 -13.62 26.53
C PRO A 81 1.38 -13.54 27.12
N ASN A 82 1.64 -14.22 28.24
CA ASN A 82 2.90 -14.16 28.97
C ASN A 82 3.81 -15.39 28.73
N ASP A 83 3.54 -16.18 27.71
CA ASP A 83 4.37 -17.34 27.42
C ASP A 83 5.76 -16.89 26.94
N PRO A 84 6.86 -17.42 27.51
CA PRO A 84 8.22 -17.01 27.17
C PRO A 84 8.60 -17.31 25.72
N VAL A 85 7.84 -18.13 25.00
CA VAL A 85 8.07 -18.47 23.59
C VAL A 85 8.01 -17.25 22.69
N TRP A 86 7.27 -16.21 23.08
CA TRP A 86 7.14 -14.97 22.29
C TRP A 86 8.45 -14.22 22.13
N LYS A 87 9.39 -14.33 23.09
CA LYS A 87 10.73 -13.75 22.96
C LYS A 87 11.51 -14.31 21.77
N ARG A 88 11.23 -15.55 21.37
CA ARG A 88 11.84 -16.21 20.22
C ARG A 88 11.09 -15.91 18.93
N ILE A 89 9.76 -15.94 18.96
CA ILE A 89 8.90 -15.86 17.76
C ILE A 89 8.75 -14.42 17.28
N ASP A 90 8.46 -13.46 18.18
CA ASP A 90 8.17 -12.07 17.80
C ASP A 90 9.24 -11.44 16.90
N PRO A 91 10.54 -11.53 17.19
CA PRO A 91 11.55 -10.92 16.34
C PRO A 91 11.63 -11.50 14.90
N VAL A 92 11.11 -12.73 14.72
CA VAL A 92 11.11 -13.40 13.42
C VAL A 92 9.90 -12.96 12.59
N VAL A 93 8.71 -12.98 13.19
CA VAL A 93 7.45 -12.79 12.47
C VAL A 93 6.97 -11.34 12.43
N SER A 94 7.51 -10.49 13.28
CA SER A 94 7.09 -9.08 13.40
C SER A 94 8.27 -8.13 13.58
N ARG A 95 8.00 -6.85 13.32
CA ARG A 95 8.91 -5.74 13.61
C ARG A 95 8.15 -4.55 14.14
N THR A 96 8.88 -3.66 14.80
CA THR A 96 8.32 -2.40 15.30
C THR A 96 8.60 -1.28 14.30
N MET A 97 7.56 -0.53 13.96
CA MET A 97 7.64 0.64 13.09
C MET A 97 7.31 1.90 13.87
N THR A 98 8.15 2.93 13.73
CA THR A 98 7.81 4.30 14.10
C THR A 98 7.35 5.00 12.83
N VAL A 99 6.18 5.64 12.86
CA VAL A 99 5.60 6.31 11.68
C VAL A 99 5.39 7.77 11.97
N ARG A 100 5.93 8.62 11.11
CA ARG A 100 5.78 10.08 11.18
C ARG A 100 5.33 10.62 9.84
N THR A 101 4.47 11.63 9.85
CA THR A 101 4.11 12.35 8.64
C THR A 101 4.30 13.85 8.85
N THR A 102 4.56 14.57 7.78
CA THR A 102 4.58 16.03 7.74
C THR A 102 3.59 16.49 6.68
N PRO A 103 2.45 17.13 7.06
CA PRO A 103 2.04 17.40 8.45
C PRO A 103 1.58 16.14 9.19
N GLU A 104 1.57 16.22 10.52
CA GLU A 104 1.05 15.15 11.39
C GLU A 104 -0.47 14.97 11.24
N GLY A 105 -1.00 13.87 11.80
CA GLY A 105 -2.44 13.57 11.83
C GLY A 105 -2.96 12.88 10.59
N ALA A 106 -2.10 12.28 9.76
CA ALA A 106 -2.53 11.43 8.66
C ALA A 106 -3.02 10.07 9.17
N ALA A 107 -4.12 9.58 8.64
CA ALA A 107 -4.55 8.20 8.83
C ALA A 107 -3.56 7.27 8.15
N VAL A 108 -3.03 6.33 8.93
CA VAL A 108 -2.02 5.36 8.50
C VAL A 108 -2.64 3.98 8.42
N SER A 109 -2.44 3.31 7.32
CA SER A 109 -2.84 1.93 7.12
C SER A 109 -1.78 1.16 6.33
N TYR A 110 -1.82 -0.16 6.40
CA TYR A 110 -0.93 -1.02 5.62
C TYR A 110 -1.66 -2.24 5.07
N ARG A 111 -1.08 -2.85 4.05
CA ARG A 111 -1.45 -4.18 3.55
C ARG A 111 -0.21 -4.88 2.99
N ARG A 112 -0.31 -6.18 2.67
CA ARG A 112 0.76 -6.89 1.98
C ARG A 112 0.84 -6.42 0.51
N VAL A 113 2.05 -6.18 0.01
CA VAL A 113 2.26 -5.82 -1.40
C VAL A 113 1.74 -6.94 -2.31
N GLY A 114 1.05 -6.56 -3.38
CA GLY A 114 0.44 -7.48 -4.33
C GLY A 114 -0.79 -8.23 -3.81
N SER A 115 -1.38 -7.76 -2.70
CA SER A 115 -2.63 -8.32 -2.15
C SER A 115 -3.80 -7.38 -2.46
N ASP A 116 -4.91 -7.94 -2.92
CA ASP A 116 -6.20 -7.24 -3.04
C ASP A 116 -6.95 -7.14 -1.70
N GLY A 117 -6.30 -7.55 -0.60
CA GLY A 117 -6.85 -7.50 0.75
C GLY A 117 -7.15 -6.08 1.24
N ALA A 118 -8.04 -5.99 2.22
CA ALA A 118 -8.38 -4.72 2.85
C ALA A 118 -7.17 -4.08 3.54
N TRP A 119 -7.14 -2.75 3.54
CA TRP A 119 -6.19 -1.97 4.32
C TRP A 119 -6.40 -2.17 5.82
N ILE A 120 -5.32 -2.44 6.55
CA ILE A 120 -5.32 -2.62 8.01
C ILE A 120 -4.97 -1.27 8.65
N PRO A 121 -5.91 -0.62 9.35
CA PRO A 121 -5.66 0.67 9.97
C PRO A 121 -4.76 0.55 11.20
N LEU A 122 -3.85 1.52 11.36
CA LEU A 122 -2.97 1.65 12.54
C LEU A 122 -3.30 2.87 13.40
N GLY A 123 -4.06 3.83 12.87
CA GLY A 123 -4.40 5.07 13.54
C GLY A 123 -3.83 6.30 12.85
N ALA A 124 -3.73 7.42 13.59
CA ALA A 124 -3.21 8.68 13.07
C ALA A 124 -1.73 8.85 13.43
N SER A 125 -0.95 9.43 12.52
CA SER A 125 0.45 9.82 12.79
C SER A 125 0.53 10.99 13.78
N PRO A 126 1.58 11.09 14.64
CA PRO A 126 2.71 10.16 14.73
C PRO A 126 2.36 8.87 15.50
N ILE A 127 2.87 7.73 15.03
CA ILE A 127 2.75 6.45 15.72
C ILE A 127 4.13 6.08 16.25
N ALA A 128 4.30 6.09 17.57
CA ALA A 128 5.58 5.86 18.20
C ALA A 128 6.06 4.40 18.08
N SER A 129 5.10 3.46 18.07
CA SER A 129 5.40 2.03 18.04
C SER A 129 4.21 1.26 17.46
N ALA A 130 4.32 0.82 16.22
CA ALA A 130 3.39 -0.08 15.57
C ALA A 130 4.06 -1.44 15.35
N VAL A 131 3.48 -2.51 15.89
CA VAL A 131 3.95 -3.87 15.63
C VAL A 131 3.25 -4.38 14.39
N VAL A 132 4.01 -4.70 13.36
CA VAL A 132 3.52 -5.16 12.05
C VAL A 132 4.22 -6.44 11.62
N PRO A 133 3.63 -7.24 10.71
CA PRO A 133 4.30 -8.44 10.21
C PRO A 133 5.62 -8.09 9.50
N ASN A 134 6.61 -8.96 9.63
CA ASN A 134 7.89 -8.82 8.95
C ASN A 134 7.79 -9.25 7.47
N SER A 135 6.90 -8.61 6.74
CA SER A 135 6.59 -8.87 5.33
C SER A 135 6.86 -7.64 4.48
N TYR A 136 6.80 -7.81 3.16
CA TYR A 136 6.80 -6.69 2.23
C TYR A 136 5.42 -6.01 2.27
N LEU A 137 5.38 -4.81 2.86
CA LEU A 137 4.15 -4.09 3.15
C LEU A 137 4.03 -2.83 2.31
N GLU A 138 2.86 -2.60 1.76
CA GLU A 138 2.42 -1.34 1.20
C GLU A 138 1.74 -0.53 2.29
N TRP A 139 2.18 0.71 2.46
CA TRP A 139 1.67 1.67 3.44
C TRP A 139 0.89 2.76 2.73
N GLN A 140 -0.15 3.24 3.37
CA GLN A 140 -0.97 4.35 2.88
C GLN A 140 -1.12 5.41 3.96
N PHE A 141 -1.00 6.67 3.54
CA PHE A 141 -1.08 7.86 4.40
C PHE A 141 -2.11 8.81 3.80
N ALA A 142 -3.25 8.94 4.45
CA ALA A 142 -4.35 9.78 3.99
C ALA A 142 -4.63 10.91 4.97
N LYS A 143 -4.76 12.14 4.46
CA LYS A 143 -5.12 13.32 5.24
C LYS A 143 -5.95 14.26 4.37
N GLU A 144 -7.00 14.82 4.95
CA GLU A 144 -7.87 15.76 4.24
C GLU A 144 -7.08 16.98 3.72
N GLY A 145 -7.31 17.33 2.45
CA GLY A 145 -6.60 18.41 1.74
C GLY A 145 -5.19 18.03 1.26
N TYR A 146 -4.79 16.77 1.39
CA TYR A 146 -3.49 16.26 0.96
C TYR A 146 -3.64 15.05 0.04
N VAL A 147 -2.75 14.96 -0.94
CA VAL A 147 -2.68 13.78 -1.79
C VAL A 147 -2.32 12.56 -0.95
N THR A 148 -3.09 11.50 -1.09
CA THR A 148 -2.78 10.22 -0.43
C THR A 148 -1.43 9.72 -0.90
N ALA A 149 -0.50 9.54 0.04
CA ALA A 149 0.80 8.97 -0.24
C ALA A 149 0.79 7.45 -0.01
N SER A 150 1.58 6.73 -0.78
CA SER A 150 1.82 5.29 -0.60
C SER A 150 3.31 5.01 -0.63
N GLU A 151 3.75 4.07 0.20
CA GLU A 151 5.14 3.64 0.30
C GLU A 151 5.21 2.12 0.45
N ALA A 152 6.10 1.49 -0.31
CA ALA A 152 6.34 0.06 -0.20
C ALA A 152 7.62 -0.20 0.61
N VAL A 153 7.49 -0.90 1.73
CA VAL A 153 8.60 -1.18 2.65
C VAL A 153 8.86 -2.68 2.70
N ALA A 154 10.07 -3.07 2.30
CA ALA A 154 10.49 -4.47 2.31
C ALA A 154 10.58 -5.03 3.73
N ALA A 155 10.42 -6.36 3.85
CA ALA A 155 10.84 -7.10 5.02
C ALA A 155 12.33 -6.81 5.32
N GLY A 156 12.71 -6.76 6.57
CA GLY A 156 14.07 -6.40 6.93
C GLY A 156 14.55 -7.07 8.21
N ILE A 157 15.87 -7.08 8.37
CA ILE A 157 16.57 -7.65 9.52
C ILE A 157 16.52 -6.69 10.73
N ALA A 158 16.33 -5.38 10.46
CA ALA A 158 16.29 -4.38 11.54
C ALA A 158 15.03 -4.57 12.41
N PRO A 159 15.18 -4.70 13.73
CA PRO A 159 14.06 -4.92 14.65
C PRO A 159 13.13 -3.72 14.76
N SER A 160 13.59 -2.53 14.40
CA SER A 160 12.80 -1.30 14.36
C SER A 160 13.18 -0.44 13.15
N VAL A 161 12.18 0.18 12.53
CA VAL A 161 12.35 1.07 11.38
C VAL A 161 11.51 2.33 11.59
N THR A 162 12.08 3.49 11.26
CA THR A 162 11.34 4.75 11.24
C THR A 162 10.93 5.06 9.79
N LEU A 163 9.64 5.24 9.58
CA LEU A 163 9.06 5.67 8.31
C LEU A 163 8.61 7.13 8.45
N SER A 164 9.25 8.02 7.69
CA SER A 164 8.96 9.45 7.68
C SER A 164 8.45 9.87 6.32
N ILE A 165 7.22 10.37 6.24
CA ILE A 165 6.53 10.69 4.98
C ILE A 165 6.12 12.16 4.97
N THR A 166 6.48 12.88 3.92
CA THR A 166 5.96 14.22 3.65
C THR A 166 4.74 14.13 2.75
N LEU A 167 3.63 14.68 3.21
CA LEU A 167 2.39 14.77 2.44
C LEU A 167 2.36 16.08 1.66
N HIS A 168 1.91 16.02 0.44
CA HIS A 168 1.77 17.19 -0.43
C HIS A 168 0.32 17.63 -0.51
N ALA A 169 0.07 18.93 -0.34
CA ALA A 169 -1.28 19.47 -0.45
C ALA A 169 -1.87 19.22 -1.84
N GLU A 170 -3.14 18.86 -1.93
CA GLU A 170 -3.84 18.68 -3.21
C GLU A 170 -3.75 19.94 -4.07
N LYS A 171 -3.92 21.11 -3.41
CA LYS A 171 -3.76 22.41 -4.07
C LYS A 171 -2.28 22.64 -4.40
N GLY A 172 -1.95 22.70 -5.70
CA GLY A 172 -0.57 22.89 -6.19
C GLY A 172 0.13 21.57 -6.61
N THR A 173 -0.49 20.42 -6.37
CA THR A 173 -0.01 19.14 -6.91
C THR A 173 -0.42 19.04 -8.39
N PRO A 174 0.51 18.77 -9.31
CA PRO A 174 0.16 18.57 -10.71
C PRO A 174 -0.79 17.38 -10.88
N PRO A 175 -1.90 17.52 -11.61
CA PRO A 175 -2.85 16.44 -11.82
C PRO A 175 -2.21 15.20 -12.43
N GLY A 176 -2.53 14.01 -11.92
CA GLY A 176 -2.04 12.73 -12.43
C GLY A 176 -0.56 12.43 -12.16
N MET A 177 0.13 13.27 -11.38
CA MET A 177 1.54 13.07 -11.03
C MET A 177 1.73 12.55 -9.61
N VAL A 178 2.85 11.91 -9.38
CA VAL A 178 3.32 11.40 -8.09
C VAL A 178 4.61 12.11 -7.71
N TYR A 179 4.72 12.51 -6.45
CA TYR A 179 5.94 13.12 -5.95
C TYR A 179 7.00 12.06 -5.64
N VAL A 180 8.19 12.26 -6.17
CA VAL A 180 9.37 11.49 -5.85
C VAL A 180 10.27 12.35 -4.95
N PRO A 181 10.49 11.96 -3.68
CA PRO A 181 11.33 12.72 -2.78
C PRO A 181 12.80 12.71 -3.20
N ALA A 182 13.54 13.71 -2.78
CA ALA A 182 14.99 13.69 -2.90
C ALA A 182 15.59 12.51 -2.12
N ASP A 183 16.61 11.88 -2.66
CA ASP A 183 17.34 10.81 -1.99
C ASP A 183 18.64 11.39 -1.39
N ASP A 184 18.66 11.51 -0.05
CA ASP A 184 19.81 12.02 0.69
C ASP A 184 20.02 11.21 1.99
N PRO A 185 21.11 10.47 2.17
CA PRO A 185 22.20 10.30 1.18
C PRO A 185 21.76 9.50 -0.05
N PRO A 186 22.37 9.79 -1.22
CA PRO A 186 21.97 9.14 -2.46
C PRO A 186 22.16 7.63 -2.35
N ARG A 187 21.09 6.88 -2.57
CA ARG A 187 21.17 5.43 -2.69
C ARG A 187 21.84 5.11 -4.01
N VAL A 188 22.76 4.17 -3.98
CA VAL A 188 23.34 3.65 -5.22
C VAL A 188 22.21 3.02 -6.00
N ALA A 189 21.89 3.59 -7.16
CA ALA A 189 20.97 2.95 -8.07
C ALA A 189 21.63 1.63 -8.52
N LEU A 190 21.14 0.51 -8.02
CA LEU A 190 21.55 -0.84 -8.46
C LEU A 190 20.95 -1.10 -9.86
N ILE A 191 21.30 -0.25 -10.81
CA ILE A 191 20.98 -0.48 -12.22
C ILE A 191 22.13 -1.29 -12.78
N ALA A 192 21.84 -2.50 -13.18
CA ALA A 192 22.82 -3.40 -13.77
C ALA A 192 23.58 -2.72 -14.92
N GLY A 193 24.90 -2.67 -14.81
CA GLY A 193 25.78 -2.00 -15.78
C GLY A 193 26.06 -0.52 -15.54
N LEU A 194 25.45 0.13 -14.51
CA LEU A 194 25.72 1.51 -14.12
C LEU A 194 26.41 1.64 -12.75
N ASP A 195 26.74 0.54 -12.13
CA ASP A 195 27.42 0.43 -10.82
C ASP A 195 28.81 1.06 -10.79
N HIS A 196 29.42 1.30 -11.95
CA HIS A 196 30.67 2.03 -12.10
C HIS A 196 30.54 3.55 -12.03
N LEU A 197 29.29 4.08 -12.10
CA LEU A 197 29.05 5.51 -11.99
C LEU A 197 29.01 5.96 -10.52
N PRO A 198 29.55 7.14 -10.22
CA PRO A 198 29.47 7.67 -8.86
C PRO A 198 28.00 7.93 -8.48
N PRO A 199 27.60 7.68 -7.22
CA PRO A 199 26.27 8.03 -6.73
C PRO A 199 25.98 9.50 -7.00
N GLN A 200 24.82 9.79 -7.58
CA GLN A 200 24.36 11.15 -7.82
C GLN A 200 23.14 11.44 -6.94
N PRO A 201 23.09 12.61 -6.29
CA PRO A 201 21.91 12.99 -5.52
C PRO A 201 20.72 13.17 -6.45
N ILE A 202 19.63 12.49 -6.16
CA ILE A 202 18.36 12.67 -6.85
C ILE A 202 17.65 13.85 -6.19
N ARG A 203 17.33 14.88 -6.97
CA ARG A 203 16.46 15.97 -6.51
C ARG A 203 15.01 15.50 -6.52
N SER A 204 14.21 16.04 -5.61
CA SER A 204 12.76 15.77 -5.65
C SER A 204 12.13 16.26 -6.95
N PHE A 205 11.17 15.49 -7.46
CA PHE A 205 10.45 15.83 -8.70
C PHE A 205 9.05 15.20 -8.70
N TRP A 206 8.24 15.64 -9.66
CA TRP A 206 6.96 15.03 -9.98
C TRP A 206 7.11 14.15 -11.22
N ILE A 207 6.53 12.95 -11.19
CA ILE A 207 6.48 12.04 -12.35
C ILE A 207 5.03 11.63 -12.60
N ASP A 208 4.68 11.41 -13.85
CA ASP A 208 3.37 10.88 -14.21
C ASP A 208 3.14 9.52 -13.53
N ARG A 209 1.93 9.31 -13.03
CA ARG A 209 1.55 8.07 -12.34
C ARG A 209 1.60 6.86 -13.28
N HIS A 210 1.31 7.09 -14.53
CA HIS A 210 1.27 6.08 -15.58
C HIS A 210 2.12 6.54 -16.77
N GLU A 211 2.53 5.59 -17.56
CA GLU A 211 3.16 5.82 -18.84
C GLU A 211 2.22 6.59 -19.76
N VAL A 212 2.80 7.31 -20.74
CA VAL A 212 2.03 8.03 -21.75
C VAL A 212 1.23 7.04 -22.58
N THR A 213 -0.10 7.21 -22.62
CA THR A 213 -0.99 6.32 -23.35
C THR A 213 -0.99 6.63 -24.85
N ASN A 214 -1.50 5.70 -25.68
CA ASN A 214 -1.72 5.92 -27.10
C ASN A 214 -2.67 7.10 -27.33
N ALA A 215 -3.75 7.22 -26.55
CA ALA A 215 -4.68 8.35 -26.65
C ALA A 215 -4.00 9.69 -26.32
N ASP A 216 -3.14 9.73 -25.30
CA ASP A 216 -2.39 10.93 -24.95
C ASP A 216 -1.43 11.34 -26.06
N TYR A 217 -0.67 10.38 -26.58
CA TYR A 217 0.27 10.63 -27.66
C TYR A 217 -0.44 11.04 -28.97
N LYS A 218 -1.62 10.49 -29.23
CA LYS A 218 -2.45 10.87 -30.38
C LYS A 218 -2.80 12.35 -30.38
N ARG A 219 -3.06 12.94 -29.21
CA ARG A 219 -3.30 14.39 -29.09
C ARG A 219 -2.10 15.21 -29.57
N PHE A 220 -0.88 14.76 -29.28
CA PHE A 220 0.33 15.40 -29.80
C PHE A 220 0.43 15.29 -31.31
N VAL A 221 0.19 14.13 -31.90
CA VAL A 221 0.21 13.90 -33.35
C VAL A 221 -0.85 14.76 -34.03
N ASP A 222 -2.08 14.76 -33.55
CA ASP A 222 -3.21 15.49 -34.11
C ASP A 222 -3.04 17.03 -34.02
N ALA A 223 -2.40 17.50 -32.95
CA ALA A 223 -2.03 18.90 -32.79
C ALA A 223 -0.89 19.32 -33.71
N GLY A 224 -0.41 18.45 -34.58
CA GLY A 224 0.69 18.75 -35.53
C GLY A 224 2.07 18.68 -34.86
N GLY A 225 2.25 17.94 -33.77
CA GLY A 225 3.49 17.89 -33.03
C GLY A 225 4.72 17.56 -33.87
N TYR A 226 4.58 16.75 -34.90
CA TYR A 226 5.65 16.43 -35.85
C TYR A 226 5.98 17.57 -36.86
N ARG A 227 5.16 18.61 -36.90
CA ARG A 227 5.36 19.77 -37.79
C ARG A 227 5.84 21.00 -37.06
N GLU A 228 5.85 21.01 -35.75
CA GLU A 228 6.15 22.15 -34.90
C GLU A 228 7.58 22.06 -34.32
N PRO A 229 8.59 22.75 -34.89
CA PRO A 229 9.99 22.67 -34.45
C PRO A 229 10.20 23.05 -32.97
N LYS A 230 9.31 23.88 -32.42
CA LYS A 230 9.41 24.32 -30.99
C LYS A 230 9.41 23.21 -29.96
N TYR A 231 8.87 22.02 -30.29
CA TYR A 231 8.88 20.86 -29.39
C TYR A 231 10.15 20.03 -29.50
N TRP A 232 10.88 20.13 -30.60
CA TRP A 232 12.04 19.32 -30.94
C TRP A 232 13.34 20.09 -30.64
N THR A 233 13.65 20.19 -29.34
CA THR A 233 14.77 21.03 -28.86
C THR A 233 16.11 20.34 -28.86
N GLU A 234 16.14 19.05 -29.12
CA GLU A 234 17.35 18.25 -29.09
C GLU A 234 18.11 18.30 -30.41
N VAL A 235 19.43 18.18 -30.33
CA VAL A 235 20.28 18.16 -31.56
C VAL A 235 20.16 16.78 -32.21
N PHE A 236 19.65 16.73 -33.41
CA PHE A 236 19.57 15.50 -34.18
C PHE A 236 20.93 15.14 -34.77
N ALA A 237 21.37 13.90 -34.56
CA ALA A 237 22.61 13.39 -35.15
C ALA A 237 22.44 11.93 -35.59
N GLU A 238 23.08 11.61 -36.73
CA GLU A 238 23.17 10.25 -37.25
C GLU A 238 24.57 10.01 -37.80
N GLY A 239 25.22 8.93 -37.34
CA GLY A 239 26.60 8.63 -37.76
C GLY A 239 27.60 9.76 -37.53
N GLY A 240 27.41 10.56 -36.45
CA GLY A 240 28.22 11.74 -36.13
C GLY A 240 27.90 12.99 -36.97
N ARG A 241 26.90 12.95 -37.87
CA ARG A 241 26.48 14.07 -38.71
C ARG A 241 25.21 14.70 -38.18
N ALA A 242 25.20 16.01 -37.97
CA ALA A 242 24.00 16.75 -37.61
C ALA A 242 22.94 16.73 -38.74
N LEU A 243 21.68 16.55 -38.36
CA LEU A 243 20.53 16.58 -39.25
C LEU A 243 19.72 17.86 -39.00
N THR A 244 19.13 18.39 -40.08
CA THR A 244 18.10 19.43 -39.95
C THR A 244 16.82 18.83 -39.38
N PHE A 245 15.95 19.67 -38.79
CA PHE A 245 14.62 19.27 -38.33
C PHE A 245 13.85 18.44 -39.36
N ALA A 246 13.74 18.93 -40.58
CA ALA A 246 13.02 18.26 -41.65
C ALA A 246 13.62 16.88 -42.02
N GLN A 247 14.94 16.76 -42.01
CA GLN A 247 15.64 15.49 -42.28
C GLN A 247 15.42 14.49 -41.15
N ALA A 248 15.39 14.93 -39.91
CA ALA A 248 15.19 14.09 -38.75
C ALA A 248 13.74 13.59 -38.63
N VAL A 249 12.77 14.51 -38.70
CA VAL A 249 11.36 14.19 -38.56
C VAL A 249 10.84 13.28 -39.66
N ALA A 250 11.38 13.40 -40.88
CA ALA A 250 11.06 12.50 -42.00
C ALA A 250 11.36 11.01 -41.72
N ARG A 251 12.08 10.69 -40.66
CA ARG A 251 12.43 9.30 -40.23
C ARG A 251 11.50 8.76 -39.18
N PHE A 252 10.75 9.62 -38.49
CA PHE A 252 9.81 9.25 -37.45
C PHE A 252 8.44 9.04 -38.08
N THR A 253 8.26 7.85 -38.64
CA THR A 253 7.03 7.50 -39.36
C THR A 253 6.44 6.18 -38.85
N ASP A 254 5.13 6.11 -38.96
CA ASP A 254 4.39 4.87 -38.73
C ASP A 254 4.65 3.82 -39.84
N SER A 255 4.03 2.66 -39.76
CA SER A 255 4.17 1.56 -40.70
C SER A 255 3.73 1.91 -42.12
N THR A 256 2.98 3.02 -42.30
CA THR A 256 2.48 3.51 -43.62
C THR A 256 3.22 4.75 -44.14
N GLY A 257 4.26 5.20 -43.42
CA GLY A 257 5.07 6.34 -43.80
C GLY A 257 4.51 7.70 -43.39
N ARG A 258 3.47 7.74 -42.54
CA ARG A 258 2.95 8.99 -41.97
C ARG A 258 3.72 9.33 -40.68
N PRO A 259 3.89 10.63 -40.36
CA PRO A 259 4.51 11.03 -39.11
C PRO A 259 3.75 10.43 -37.90
N GLY A 260 4.44 9.67 -37.03
CA GLY A 260 3.85 9.02 -35.89
C GLY A 260 4.67 7.82 -35.39
N PRO A 261 4.26 7.21 -34.26
CA PRO A 261 4.92 6.05 -33.69
C PRO A 261 5.03 4.89 -34.68
N ALA A 262 6.17 4.21 -34.70
CA ALA A 262 6.45 3.14 -35.68
C ALA A 262 5.49 1.93 -35.56
N THR A 263 4.84 1.75 -34.42
CA THR A 263 3.86 0.69 -34.19
C THR A 263 2.44 1.05 -34.67
N TRP A 264 2.23 2.30 -35.10
CA TRP A 264 0.92 2.74 -35.58
C TRP A 264 0.74 2.45 -37.08
N GLU A 265 -0.48 2.55 -37.54
CA GLU A 265 -0.84 2.39 -38.96
C GLU A 265 -1.77 3.52 -39.38
N SER A 266 -1.47 4.15 -40.53
CA SER A 266 -2.25 5.26 -41.08
C SER A 266 -2.53 6.42 -40.10
N GLY A 267 -1.58 6.67 -39.16
CA GLY A 267 -1.69 7.70 -38.14
C GLY A 267 -2.56 7.30 -36.94
N HIS A 268 -2.88 6.01 -36.77
CA HIS A 268 -3.70 5.48 -35.70
C HIS A 268 -3.04 4.29 -35.01
N PHE A 269 -3.28 4.17 -33.71
CA PHE A 269 -2.96 2.98 -32.92
C PHE A 269 -4.04 1.89 -33.12
N PRO A 270 -3.76 0.61 -32.79
CA PRO A 270 -4.76 -0.45 -32.90
C PRO A 270 -6.00 -0.18 -32.05
N GLU A 271 -7.16 -0.58 -32.56
CA GLU A 271 -8.44 -0.41 -31.87
C GLU A 271 -8.45 -1.06 -30.48
N GLY A 272 -9.01 -0.37 -29.47
CA GLY A 272 -9.06 -0.82 -28.08
C GLY A 272 -7.76 -0.69 -27.31
N GLN A 273 -6.74 -0.02 -27.86
CA GLN A 273 -5.46 0.22 -27.18
C GLN A 273 -5.29 1.69 -26.72
N ASP A 274 -6.36 2.42 -26.55
CA ASP A 274 -6.35 3.83 -26.16
C ASP A 274 -5.57 4.07 -24.87
N ASP A 275 -5.84 3.27 -23.86
CA ASP A 275 -5.26 3.39 -22.51
C ASP A 275 -3.96 2.58 -22.33
N LEU A 276 -3.48 1.89 -23.37
CA LEU A 276 -2.20 1.21 -23.31
C LEU A 276 -1.05 2.18 -23.58
N PRO A 277 0.15 1.93 -23.02
CA PRO A 277 1.33 2.75 -23.26
C PRO A 277 1.66 2.86 -24.75
N VAL A 278 1.99 4.05 -25.20
CA VAL A 278 2.50 4.25 -26.56
C VAL A 278 3.85 3.56 -26.70
N THR A 279 4.02 2.83 -27.80
CA THR A 279 5.27 2.14 -28.15
C THR A 279 5.73 2.55 -29.54
N GLY A 280 6.97 2.19 -29.92
CA GLY A 280 7.52 2.54 -31.24
C GLY A 280 7.86 4.01 -31.39
N VAL A 281 8.11 4.72 -30.29
CA VAL A 281 8.62 6.10 -30.26
C VAL A 281 10.11 6.11 -29.96
N SER A 282 10.85 6.95 -30.64
CA SER A 282 12.26 7.21 -30.34
C SER A 282 12.40 8.14 -29.14
N TRP A 283 13.61 8.24 -28.58
CA TRP A 283 13.93 9.22 -27.53
C TRP A 283 13.60 10.66 -27.96
N TYR A 284 13.86 11.02 -29.21
CA TYR A 284 13.53 12.34 -29.74
C TYR A 284 12.04 12.64 -29.77
N GLU A 285 11.24 11.67 -30.14
CA GLU A 285 9.78 11.75 -30.18
C GLU A 285 9.21 11.86 -28.76
N ALA A 286 9.75 11.07 -27.82
CA ALA A 286 9.37 11.15 -26.43
C ALA A 286 9.73 12.52 -25.81
N SER A 287 10.90 13.08 -26.14
CA SER A 287 11.31 14.42 -25.72
C SER A 287 10.40 15.51 -26.29
N ALA A 288 10.03 15.39 -27.58
CA ALA A 288 9.12 16.34 -28.22
C ALA A 288 7.71 16.29 -27.58
N TYR A 289 7.20 15.08 -27.32
CA TYR A 289 5.95 14.93 -26.59
C TYR A 289 6.01 15.55 -25.19
N ALA A 290 7.08 15.30 -24.45
CA ALA A 290 7.24 15.89 -23.10
C ALA A 290 7.23 17.44 -23.18
N ALA A 291 7.90 18.02 -24.18
CA ALA A 291 7.86 19.47 -24.43
C ALA A 291 6.44 19.97 -24.76
N PHE A 292 5.68 19.23 -25.57
CA PHE A 292 4.28 19.54 -25.87
C PHE A 292 3.41 19.50 -24.62
N ALA A 293 3.61 18.51 -23.74
CA ALA A 293 2.90 18.37 -22.49
C ALA A 293 3.38 19.32 -21.37
N ASN A 294 4.33 20.24 -21.67
CA ASN A 294 5.01 21.09 -20.70
C ASN A 294 5.71 20.30 -19.58
N LYS A 295 6.32 19.19 -19.95
CA LYS A 295 7.06 18.26 -19.08
C LYS A 295 8.48 18.08 -19.62
N ALA A 296 9.26 17.26 -18.94
CA ALA A 296 10.59 16.82 -19.38
C ALA A 296 10.72 15.30 -19.20
N LEU A 297 11.60 14.68 -19.97
CA LEU A 297 11.97 13.29 -19.73
C LEU A 297 12.76 13.18 -18.41
N PRO A 298 12.57 12.08 -17.65
CA PRO A 298 13.37 11.83 -16.45
C PRO A 298 14.85 11.62 -16.85
N THR A 299 15.75 12.13 -16.02
CA THR A 299 17.19 11.90 -16.13
C THR A 299 17.65 10.96 -15.03
N SER A 300 18.89 10.48 -15.10
CA SER A 300 19.49 9.66 -14.03
C SER A 300 19.58 10.36 -12.68
N THR A 301 19.44 11.70 -12.64
CA THR A 301 19.49 12.54 -11.43
C THR A 301 18.14 13.18 -11.08
N GLY A 302 17.06 12.73 -11.69
CA GLY A 302 15.73 13.28 -11.57
C GLY A 302 15.25 13.92 -12.89
N VAL A 303 14.13 14.66 -12.85
CA VAL A 303 13.64 15.38 -14.02
C VAL A 303 14.43 16.67 -14.20
N ALA A 304 14.94 16.90 -15.39
CA ALA A 304 15.45 18.22 -15.77
C ALA A 304 14.30 19.23 -15.67
N SER A 305 14.30 20.08 -14.64
CA SER A 305 13.31 21.13 -14.50
C SER A 305 13.48 22.10 -15.66
N ARG A 306 12.54 22.11 -16.60
CA ARG A 306 12.30 23.30 -17.42
C ARG A 306 11.54 24.29 -16.54
N THR A 307 12.26 24.95 -15.65
CA THR A 307 11.74 26.16 -14.99
C THR A 307 11.87 27.26 -16.03
N SER A 308 10.79 27.51 -16.76
CA SER A 308 10.62 28.82 -17.38
C SER A 308 10.34 29.81 -16.25
N VAL A 309 11.25 30.74 -16.05
CA VAL A 309 11.04 31.99 -15.33
C VAL A 309 9.93 32.80 -16.00
#